data_ce55f81736c15f8d55cbc71561567a4d
#
_entry.id   ce55f81736c15f8d55cbc71561567a4d
#
_cell.length_a   1.000
_cell.length_b   1.000
_cell.length_c   1.000
_cell.angle_alpha   90.00
_cell.angle_beta   90.00
_cell.angle_gamma   90.00
#
_symmetry.space_group_name_H-M   'P 1'
#
loop_
_entity.id
_entity.type
_entity.pdbx_description
1 polymer ?
#
loop_
_entity_poly.entity_id
_entity_poly.type
_entity_poly.pdbx_seq_one_letter_code
_entity_poly.pdbx_strand_id
1 'polypeptide(L)'
;DFSGEKLGLWWQWNHNPVDNAWSLTERKGWLRLKTSRIVPNIFLAPNTISTRTEGPACEGIIKMDVSKMKDGDVAGLSAFQGDAALLSIVREGKKLFVVGTKESVALTEKEKAVTDVKREEVYRQPLNLKQDKATKSSIIYLKMSCDFRLHQDLATLLYSIDGKTWIPAIKDFKMQYDYRRFFMGTRIAIYNYATKAAGGYIDVDSFEYSKRK
;
A
#
# COMPACT_ATOMS: atom_id res chain seq x y z
N ASP A 1 -9.71 -4.54 -12.79
CA ASP A 1 -9.84 -3.10 -12.95
C ASP A 1 -10.88 -2.56 -11.95
N PHE A 2 -11.02 -1.26 -11.90
CA PHE A 2 -11.97 -0.55 -11.04
C PHE A 2 -13.10 0.10 -11.87
N SER A 3 -13.52 -0.55 -12.96
CA SER A 3 -14.54 -0.02 -13.88
C SER A 3 -15.99 -0.16 -13.36
N GLY A 4 -16.20 -0.93 -12.29
CA GLY A 4 -17.50 -1.08 -11.65
C GLY A 4 -17.95 0.18 -10.89
N GLU A 5 -19.26 0.30 -10.66
CA GLU A 5 -19.82 1.40 -9.85
C GLU A 5 -19.57 1.21 -8.34
N LYS A 6 -19.25 -0.01 -7.91
CA LYS A 6 -19.00 -0.39 -6.52
C LYS A 6 -17.74 -1.23 -6.42
N LEU A 7 -17.07 -1.15 -5.27
CA LEU A 7 -15.97 -2.04 -4.94
C LEU A 7 -16.45 -3.49 -4.86
N GLY A 8 -15.65 -4.43 -5.38
CA GLY A 8 -15.93 -5.87 -5.24
C GLY A 8 -15.96 -6.30 -3.77
N LEU A 9 -16.71 -7.37 -3.47
CA LEU A 9 -16.94 -7.85 -2.11
C LEU A 9 -15.68 -8.38 -1.40
N TRP A 10 -14.60 -8.63 -2.14
CA TRP A 10 -13.29 -9.04 -1.58
C TRP A 10 -12.49 -7.88 -0.99
N TRP A 11 -12.87 -6.62 -1.26
CA TRP A 11 -12.24 -5.44 -0.70
C TRP A 11 -12.80 -5.12 0.68
N GLN A 12 -11.93 -4.73 1.59
CA GLN A 12 -12.27 -4.30 2.93
C GLN A 12 -11.47 -3.05 3.31
N TRP A 13 -12.14 -2.07 3.87
CA TRP A 13 -11.51 -0.91 4.47
C TRP A 13 -10.90 -1.27 5.83
N ASN A 14 -9.72 -0.72 6.14
CA ASN A 14 -9.10 -0.92 7.46
C ASN A 14 -9.84 -0.15 8.56
N HIS A 15 -10.39 1.02 8.21
CA HIS A 15 -11.25 1.85 9.06
C HIS A 15 -12.55 2.15 8.30
N ASN A 16 -13.49 2.82 8.98
CA ASN A 16 -14.60 3.44 8.26
C ASN A 16 -14.02 4.45 7.27
N PRO A 17 -14.26 4.31 5.98
CA PRO A 17 -13.70 5.20 4.99
C PRO A 17 -14.26 6.61 5.13
N VAL A 18 -13.49 7.60 4.74
CA VAL A 18 -13.96 8.98 4.54
C VAL A 18 -14.54 9.03 3.13
N ASP A 19 -15.87 9.08 3.00
CA ASP A 19 -16.58 8.87 1.74
C ASP A 19 -16.17 9.81 0.60
N ASN A 20 -15.89 11.09 0.90
CA ASN A 20 -15.43 12.05 -0.09
C ASN A 20 -13.93 11.96 -0.43
N ALA A 21 -13.21 11.05 0.21
CA ALA A 21 -11.77 10.85 0.01
C ALA A 21 -11.43 9.58 -0.80
N TRP A 22 -12.41 8.98 -1.45
CA TRP A 22 -12.20 7.93 -2.46
C TRP A 22 -13.26 7.99 -3.55
N SER A 23 -12.99 7.43 -4.72
CA SER A 23 -13.95 7.44 -5.82
C SER A 23 -13.60 6.37 -6.88
N LEU A 24 -14.64 5.78 -7.48
CA LEU A 24 -14.56 4.95 -8.70
C LEU A 24 -15.00 5.71 -9.95
N THR A 25 -15.52 6.92 -9.79
CA THR A 25 -16.16 7.68 -10.88
C THR A 25 -15.40 8.93 -11.32
N GLU A 26 -14.58 9.54 -10.44
CA GLU A 26 -13.80 10.73 -10.77
C GLU A 26 -12.76 10.52 -11.89
N ARG A 27 -12.27 9.27 -12.01
CA ARG A 27 -11.50 8.80 -13.17
C ARG A 27 -12.01 7.42 -13.54
N LYS A 28 -12.80 7.34 -14.60
CA LYS A 28 -13.44 6.09 -15.02
C LYS A 28 -12.42 4.95 -15.18
N GLY A 29 -12.71 3.80 -14.55
CA GLY A 29 -11.85 2.62 -14.57
C GLY A 29 -10.73 2.61 -13.53
N TRP A 30 -10.63 3.66 -12.69
CA TRP A 30 -9.59 3.81 -11.69
C TRP A 30 -10.19 3.98 -10.28
N LEU A 31 -9.53 3.40 -9.28
CA LEU A 31 -9.79 3.72 -7.88
C LEU A 31 -8.96 4.95 -7.49
N ARG A 32 -9.62 6.06 -7.17
CA ARG A 32 -8.98 7.23 -6.59
C ARG A 32 -8.96 7.15 -5.07
N LEU A 33 -7.79 7.37 -4.47
CA LEU A 33 -7.61 7.52 -3.03
C LEU A 33 -7.01 8.90 -2.75
N LYS A 34 -7.74 9.73 -2.02
CA LYS A 34 -7.33 11.08 -1.61
C LYS A 34 -6.82 11.08 -0.18
N THR A 35 -5.86 11.92 0.12
CA THR A 35 -5.44 12.16 1.50
C THR A 35 -6.44 13.10 2.17
N SER A 36 -7.11 12.66 3.23
CA SER A 36 -8.17 13.40 3.93
C SER A 36 -7.70 14.07 5.21
N ARG A 37 -6.64 13.54 5.83
CA ARG A 37 -6.06 14.07 7.05
C ARG A 37 -4.59 13.69 7.17
N ILE A 38 -3.86 14.41 8.03
CA ILE A 38 -2.47 14.11 8.36
C ILE A 38 -2.45 12.97 9.38
N VAL A 39 -1.67 11.92 9.10
CA VAL A 39 -1.43 10.79 10.00
C VAL A 39 0.02 10.35 9.95
N PRO A 40 0.57 9.82 11.06
CA PRO A 40 1.99 9.46 11.14
C PRO A 40 2.32 8.10 10.51
N ASN A 41 1.34 7.22 10.30
CA ASN A 41 1.57 5.83 9.86
C ASN A 41 0.32 5.25 9.17
N ILE A 42 0.49 4.07 8.55
CA ILE A 42 -0.58 3.37 7.83
C ILE A 42 -1.74 2.94 8.73
N PHE A 43 -1.47 2.61 10.00
CA PHE A 43 -2.49 2.09 10.93
C PHE A 43 -3.56 3.12 11.27
N LEU A 44 -3.26 4.41 11.10
CA LEU A 44 -4.19 5.53 11.27
C LEU A 44 -4.72 6.11 9.96
N ALA A 45 -4.30 5.55 8.81
CA ALA A 45 -4.73 6.01 7.48
C ALA A 45 -6.18 5.58 7.19
N PRO A 46 -7.14 6.51 7.04
CA PRO A 46 -8.57 6.18 6.99
C PRO A 46 -8.98 5.39 5.75
N ASN A 47 -8.40 5.69 4.59
CA ASN A 47 -8.77 5.07 3.31
C ASN A 47 -7.75 4.03 2.86
N THR A 48 -7.28 3.19 3.78
CA THR A 48 -6.52 1.98 3.47
C THR A 48 -7.48 0.86 3.11
N ILE A 49 -7.38 0.38 1.87
CA ILE A 49 -8.21 -0.71 1.35
C ILE A 49 -7.38 -1.98 1.21
N SER A 50 -7.94 -3.13 1.59
CA SER A 50 -7.18 -4.38 1.63
C SER A 50 -7.97 -5.56 1.11
N THR A 51 -7.25 -6.58 0.65
CA THR A 51 -7.80 -7.89 0.30
C THR A 51 -7.03 -9.00 0.99
N ARG A 52 -7.64 -10.19 1.08
CA ARG A 52 -7.04 -11.37 1.69
C ARG A 52 -5.90 -11.91 0.84
N THR A 53 -4.92 -12.53 1.49
CA THR A 53 -3.92 -13.39 0.88
C THR A 53 -4.41 -14.84 0.89
N GLU A 54 -3.91 -15.66 -0.03
CA GLU A 54 -4.26 -17.08 -0.13
C GLU A 54 -3.00 -17.94 -0.29
N GLY A 55 -2.95 -19.05 0.45
CA GLY A 55 -1.91 -20.05 0.32
C GLY A 55 -2.11 -20.99 -0.89
N PRO A 56 -1.08 -21.77 -1.28
CA PRO A 56 0.26 -21.81 -0.68
C PRO A 56 1.13 -20.62 -1.06
N ALA A 57 0.85 -19.90 -2.16
CA ALA A 57 1.52 -18.67 -2.57
C ALA A 57 0.56 -17.81 -3.37
N CYS A 58 0.72 -16.49 -3.26
CA CYS A 58 -0.06 -15.54 -4.07
C CYS A 58 0.73 -14.29 -4.40
N GLU A 59 0.27 -13.56 -5.39
CA GLU A 59 0.81 -12.25 -5.76
C GLU A 59 -0.33 -11.24 -5.96
N GLY A 60 -0.06 -10.00 -5.57
CA GLY A 60 -0.87 -8.85 -5.92
C GLY A 60 -0.02 -7.78 -6.60
N ILE A 61 -0.48 -7.27 -7.73
CA ILE A 61 0.17 -6.22 -8.50
C ILE A 61 -0.80 -5.06 -8.67
N ILE A 62 -0.33 -3.84 -8.41
CA ILE A 62 -1.08 -2.62 -8.73
C ILE A 62 -0.34 -1.79 -9.77
N LYS A 63 -1.11 -1.11 -10.63
CA LYS A 63 -0.66 -0.04 -11.49
C LYS A 63 -1.19 1.27 -10.95
N MET A 64 -0.33 2.20 -10.60
CA MET A 64 -0.66 3.40 -9.83
C MET A 64 -0.12 4.65 -10.52
N ASP A 65 -0.97 5.68 -10.62
CA ASP A 65 -0.61 7.04 -11.06
C ASP A 65 -0.36 7.91 -9.83
N VAL A 66 0.86 8.41 -9.71
CA VAL A 66 1.34 9.24 -8.58
C VAL A 66 1.50 10.71 -8.93
N SER A 67 1.04 11.13 -10.12
CA SER A 67 1.23 12.48 -10.64
C SER A 67 0.59 13.58 -9.78
N LYS A 68 -0.41 13.23 -8.97
CA LYS A 68 -1.19 14.17 -8.14
C LYS A 68 -0.89 14.08 -6.63
N MET A 69 0.13 13.35 -6.27
CA MET A 69 0.65 13.39 -4.89
C MET A 69 1.17 14.79 -4.55
N LYS A 70 0.95 15.24 -3.32
CA LYS A 70 1.47 16.48 -2.73
C LYS A 70 2.64 16.20 -1.82
N ASP A 71 3.37 17.25 -1.45
CA ASP A 71 4.48 17.16 -0.50
C ASP A 71 4.03 16.55 0.83
N GLY A 72 4.68 15.49 1.24
CA GLY A 72 4.34 14.69 2.43
C GLY A 72 3.35 13.56 2.20
N ASP A 73 2.85 13.34 0.97
CA ASP A 73 2.02 12.19 0.67
C ASP A 73 2.86 10.91 0.61
N VAL A 74 2.28 9.83 1.15
CA VAL A 74 2.83 8.49 1.20
C VAL A 74 1.77 7.52 0.68
N ALA A 75 2.05 6.85 -0.43
CA ALA A 75 1.11 5.95 -1.07
C ALA A 75 1.79 4.66 -1.53
N GLY A 76 1.07 3.54 -1.52
CA GLY A 76 1.67 2.30 -1.99
C GLY A 76 0.92 1.01 -1.69
N LEU A 77 1.72 -0.05 -1.57
CA LEU A 77 1.28 -1.43 -1.32
C LEU A 77 1.94 -1.96 -0.04
N SER A 78 1.18 -2.71 0.75
CA SER A 78 1.67 -3.24 2.03
C SER A 78 1.29 -4.70 2.26
N ALA A 79 2.23 -5.47 2.84
CA ALA A 79 1.91 -6.65 3.63
C ALA A 79 1.39 -6.15 4.98
N PHE A 80 0.07 -6.09 5.14
CA PHE A 80 -0.59 -5.36 6.21
C PHE A 80 -1.11 -6.28 7.31
N GLN A 81 -0.57 -6.10 8.49
CA GLN A 81 -0.96 -6.69 9.77
C GLN A 81 -0.33 -5.84 10.88
N GLY A 82 -0.42 -6.19 12.16
CA GLY A 82 0.20 -5.47 13.28
C GLY A 82 1.73 -5.30 13.15
N ASP A 83 2.41 -6.24 12.47
CA ASP A 83 3.70 -6.06 11.84
C ASP A 83 3.46 -5.91 10.34
N ALA A 84 3.87 -4.81 9.75
CA ALA A 84 3.60 -4.49 8.36
C ALA A 84 4.88 -4.15 7.59
N ALA A 85 4.96 -4.60 6.33
CA ALA A 85 5.97 -4.14 5.39
C ALA A 85 5.30 -3.24 4.35
N LEU A 86 5.80 -2.03 4.17
CA LEU A 86 5.26 -1.02 3.29
C LEU A 86 6.22 -0.73 2.15
N LEU A 87 5.74 -0.84 0.92
CA LEU A 87 6.42 -0.32 -0.26
C LEU A 87 5.70 0.95 -0.68
N SER A 88 6.31 2.07 -0.41
CA SER A 88 5.73 3.40 -0.57
C SER A 88 6.36 4.17 -1.70
N ILE A 89 5.55 4.97 -2.40
CA ILE A 89 6.01 6.16 -3.11
C ILE A 89 5.79 7.33 -2.17
N VAL A 90 6.85 8.08 -1.92
CA VAL A 90 6.86 9.24 -1.02
C VAL A 90 7.15 10.50 -1.83
N ARG A 91 6.33 11.52 -1.66
CA ARG A 91 6.55 12.83 -2.25
C ARG A 91 7.23 13.77 -1.24
N GLU A 92 8.43 14.23 -1.56
CA GLU A 92 9.18 15.22 -0.77
C GLU A 92 9.47 16.44 -1.64
N GLY A 93 8.74 17.51 -1.42
CA GLY A 93 8.75 18.68 -2.28
C GLY A 93 8.39 18.32 -3.72
N LYS A 94 9.35 18.50 -4.65
CA LYS A 94 9.18 18.15 -6.07
C LYS A 94 9.70 16.76 -6.43
N LYS A 95 10.32 16.04 -5.48
CA LYS A 95 10.94 14.73 -5.74
C LYS A 95 10.04 13.58 -5.30
N LEU A 96 10.16 12.46 -5.99
CA LEU A 96 9.55 11.19 -5.60
C LEU A 96 10.64 10.22 -5.18
N PHE A 97 10.32 9.38 -4.20
CA PHE A 97 11.18 8.30 -3.73
C PHE A 97 10.39 7.00 -3.66
N VAL A 98 11.06 5.89 -3.96
CA VAL A 98 10.60 4.56 -3.56
C VAL A 98 11.19 4.30 -2.18
N VAL A 99 10.33 4.00 -1.22
CA VAL A 99 10.71 3.78 0.18
C VAL A 99 10.14 2.46 0.66
N GLY A 100 11.00 1.61 1.21
CA GLY A 100 10.60 0.39 1.92
C GLY A 100 10.69 0.62 3.42
N THR A 101 9.60 0.39 4.15
CA THR A 101 9.58 0.48 5.62
C THR A 101 9.00 -0.78 6.25
N LYS A 102 9.48 -1.10 7.44
CA LYS A 102 8.84 -2.04 8.35
C LYS A 102 8.22 -1.26 9.49
N GLU A 103 6.96 -1.51 9.78
CA GLU A 103 6.23 -0.86 10.87
C GLU A 103 5.66 -1.94 11.79
N SER A 104 5.67 -1.70 13.10
CA SER A 104 5.14 -2.62 14.10
C SER A 104 4.37 -1.84 15.15
N VAL A 105 3.11 -2.22 15.37
CA VAL A 105 2.28 -1.67 16.44
C VAL A 105 2.86 -2.10 17.78
N ALA A 106 3.16 -1.14 18.64
CA ALA A 106 3.66 -1.42 19.97
C ALA A 106 2.59 -2.09 20.84
N LEU A 107 3.01 -2.96 21.74
CA LEU A 107 2.17 -3.53 22.79
C LEU A 107 2.52 -2.88 24.13
N THR A 108 1.52 -2.67 25.00
CA THR A 108 1.73 -2.29 26.40
C THR A 108 2.31 -3.48 27.18
N GLU A 109 2.78 -3.24 28.40
CA GLU A 109 3.19 -4.31 29.33
C GLU A 109 2.08 -5.35 29.60
N LYS A 110 0.81 -4.95 29.47
CA LYS A 110 -0.36 -5.84 29.56
C LYS A 110 -0.76 -6.46 28.21
N GLU A 111 0.15 -6.46 27.23
CA GLU A 111 -0.05 -7.03 25.89
C GLU A 111 -1.25 -6.45 25.12
N LYS A 112 -1.58 -5.18 25.36
CA LYS A 112 -2.61 -4.48 24.58
C LYS A 112 -1.96 -3.65 23.48
N ALA A 113 -2.51 -3.70 22.28
CA ALA A 113 -2.08 -2.87 21.16
C ALA A 113 -2.31 -1.38 21.48
N VAL A 114 -1.37 -0.54 21.07
CA VAL A 114 -1.42 0.91 21.20
C VAL A 114 -1.20 1.56 19.81
N THR A 115 -1.51 2.83 19.70
CA THR A 115 -1.31 3.59 18.45
C THR A 115 0.15 3.96 18.18
N ASP A 116 1.04 3.71 19.14
CA ASP A 116 2.46 3.90 18.95
C ASP A 116 3.04 2.84 18.02
N VAL A 117 3.89 3.26 17.09
CA VAL A 117 4.40 2.42 16.01
C VAL A 117 5.91 2.56 15.92
N LYS A 118 6.60 1.43 16.06
CA LYS A 118 8.02 1.34 15.73
C LYS A 118 8.15 1.32 14.21
N ARG A 119 9.05 2.13 13.66
CA ARG A 119 9.28 2.25 12.22
C ARG A 119 10.75 2.13 11.90
N GLU A 120 11.07 1.34 10.87
CA GLU A 120 12.39 1.15 10.31
C GLU A 120 12.33 1.36 8.79
N GLU A 121 13.08 2.31 8.26
CA GLU A 121 13.29 2.45 6.83
C GLU A 121 14.42 1.50 6.39
N VAL A 122 14.10 0.52 5.54
CA VAL A 122 15.04 -0.51 5.06
C VAL A 122 15.46 -0.33 3.61
N TYR A 123 14.78 0.56 2.88
CA TYR A 123 15.07 0.86 1.47
C TYR A 123 14.68 2.28 1.13
N ARG A 124 15.53 2.99 0.39
CA ARG A 124 15.20 4.29 -0.21
C ARG A 124 15.97 4.50 -1.50
N GLN A 125 15.25 4.87 -2.56
CA GLN A 125 15.84 5.28 -3.83
C GLN A 125 15.08 6.46 -4.44
N PRO A 126 15.76 7.43 -5.07
CA PRO A 126 15.10 8.45 -5.88
C PRO A 126 14.33 7.80 -7.01
N LEU A 127 13.12 8.30 -7.27
CA LEU A 127 12.24 7.80 -8.33
C LEU A 127 12.04 8.86 -9.40
N ASN A 128 12.54 8.56 -10.60
CA ASN A 128 12.38 9.42 -11.77
C ASN A 128 11.38 8.77 -12.74
N LEU A 129 10.14 9.23 -12.72
CA LEU A 129 9.10 8.79 -13.64
C LEU A 129 8.99 9.75 -14.81
N LYS A 130 8.88 9.19 -16.01
CA LYS A 130 8.50 9.97 -17.19
C LYS A 130 7.00 10.27 -17.08
N GLN A 131 6.65 11.56 -17.15
CA GLN A 131 5.26 11.95 -17.25
C GLN A 131 4.78 11.76 -18.69
N ASP A 132 3.69 11.04 -18.85
CA ASP A 132 3.01 10.96 -20.15
C ASP A 132 2.52 12.34 -20.60
N LYS A 133 2.86 12.74 -21.83
CA LYS A 133 2.58 14.10 -22.33
C LYS A 133 1.08 14.35 -22.55
N ALA A 134 0.33 13.34 -22.93
CA ALA A 134 -1.11 13.44 -23.25
C ALA A 134 -1.95 13.36 -21.96
N THR A 135 -1.72 12.34 -21.14
CA THR A 135 -2.52 12.07 -19.93
C THR A 135 -2.03 12.82 -18.70
N LYS A 136 -0.79 13.33 -18.73
CA LYS A 136 -0.08 13.90 -17.57
C LYS A 136 0.08 12.94 -16.39
N SER A 137 -0.02 11.65 -16.65
CA SER A 137 0.16 10.57 -15.68
C SER A 137 1.62 10.25 -15.42
N SER A 138 1.94 9.81 -14.21
CA SER A 138 3.24 9.28 -13.81
C SER A 138 3.03 7.91 -13.19
N ILE A 139 3.22 6.87 -14.01
CA ILE A 139 2.84 5.50 -13.67
C ILE A 139 3.99 4.75 -13.00
N ILE A 140 3.63 4.00 -11.95
CA ILE A 140 4.49 3.00 -11.32
C ILE A 140 3.70 1.73 -11.04
N TYR A 141 4.38 0.61 -11.02
CA TYR A 141 3.83 -0.70 -10.67
C TYR A 141 4.44 -1.16 -9.35
N LEU A 142 3.59 -1.65 -8.44
CA LEU A 142 4.03 -2.24 -7.19
C LEU A 142 3.51 -3.66 -7.10
N LYS A 143 4.32 -4.57 -6.58
CA LYS A 143 4.01 -5.99 -6.43
C LYS A 143 4.33 -6.46 -5.03
N MET A 144 3.45 -7.28 -4.48
CA MET A 144 3.69 -8.09 -3.30
C MET A 144 3.55 -9.56 -3.67
N SER A 145 4.60 -10.33 -3.40
CA SER A 145 4.63 -11.78 -3.58
C SER A 145 4.67 -12.43 -2.20
N CYS A 146 3.75 -13.37 -1.95
CA CYS A 146 3.61 -14.07 -0.67
C CYS A 146 3.90 -15.56 -0.84
N ASP A 147 4.61 -16.13 0.12
CA ASP A 147 4.90 -17.54 0.24
C ASP A 147 4.44 -18.05 1.61
N PHE A 148 3.40 -18.89 1.63
CA PHE A 148 2.81 -19.51 2.83
C PHE A 148 3.12 -21.01 2.91
N ARG A 149 4.07 -21.52 2.11
CA ARG A 149 4.52 -22.91 2.24
C ARG A 149 5.06 -23.13 3.64
N LEU A 150 5.07 -24.38 4.09
CA LEU A 150 5.43 -24.75 5.45
C LEU A 150 6.71 -24.06 5.93
N HIS A 151 6.63 -23.35 7.05
CA HIS A 151 7.70 -22.57 7.69
C HIS A 151 8.20 -21.33 6.91
N GLN A 152 7.60 -20.97 5.78
CA GLN A 152 8.01 -19.76 5.04
C GLN A 152 7.30 -18.51 5.62
N ASP A 153 6.04 -18.28 5.33
CA ASP A 153 5.27 -17.08 5.71
C ASP A 153 6.02 -15.79 5.37
N LEU A 154 6.49 -15.69 4.13
CA LEU A 154 7.34 -14.60 3.66
C LEU A 154 6.61 -13.72 2.64
N ALA A 155 6.84 -12.41 2.72
CA ALA A 155 6.44 -11.45 1.70
C ALA A 155 7.66 -10.74 1.11
N THR A 156 7.66 -10.59 -0.21
CA THR A 156 8.62 -9.77 -0.95
C THR A 156 7.86 -8.67 -1.67
N LEU A 157 8.30 -7.42 -1.49
CA LEU A 157 7.69 -6.26 -2.13
C LEU A 157 8.64 -5.69 -3.17
N LEU A 158 8.14 -5.53 -4.40
CA LEU A 158 8.92 -5.12 -5.57
C LEU A 158 8.22 -3.95 -6.27
N TYR A 159 9.00 -3.13 -6.96
CA TYR A 159 8.46 -2.10 -7.84
C TYR A 159 9.00 -2.21 -9.26
N SER A 160 8.30 -1.59 -10.19
CA SER A 160 8.69 -1.51 -11.60
C SER A 160 8.21 -0.19 -12.20
N ILE A 161 9.02 0.41 -13.05
CA ILE A 161 8.66 1.62 -13.81
C ILE A 161 8.10 1.32 -15.21
N ASP A 162 8.27 0.08 -15.67
CA ASP A 162 7.87 -0.39 -17.02
C ASP A 162 6.86 -1.54 -17.00
N GLY A 163 6.52 -2.04 -15.78
CA GLY A 163 5.66 -3.20 -15.58
C GLY A 163 6.29 -4.55 -15.95
N LYS A 164 7.56 -4.58 -16.31
CA LYS A 164 8.28 -5.78 -16.79
C LYS A 164 9.49 -6.11 -15.93
N THR A 165 10.33 -5.12 -15.66
CA THR A 165 11.54 -5.27 -14.85
C THR A 165 11.23 -4.97 -13.40
N TRP A 166 11.35 -5.97 -12.53
CA TRP A 166 10.98 -5.86 -11.12
C TRP A 166 12.20 -5.73 -10.22
N ILE A 167 12.21 -4.70 -9.38
CA ILE A 167 13.28 -4.38 -8.43
C ILE A 167 12.75 -4.64 -7.02
N PRO A 168 13.38 -5.56 -6.26
CA PRO A 168 12.96 -5.81 -4.87
C PRO A 168 13.41 -4.66 -3.95
N ALA A 169 12.46 -4.11 -3.20
CA ALA A 169 12.72 -3.11 -2.18
C ALA A 169 12.72 -3.72 -0.76
N ILE A 170 11.84 -4.69 -0.52
CA ILE A 170 11.83 -5.46 0.72
C ILE A 170 11.82 -6.94 0.35
N LYS A 171 12.77 -7.71 0.88
CA LYS A 171 12.86 -9.15 0.68
C LYS A 171 12.54 -9.88 1.98
N ASP A 172 11.90 -11.03 1.84
CA ASP A 172 11.74 -12.03 2.89
C ASP A 172 11.19 -11.46 4.21
N PHE A 173 10.24 -10.52 4.10
CA PHE A 173 9.53 -10.01 5.26
C PHE A 173 8.72 -11.14 5.90
N LYS A 174 9.02 -11.49 7.16
CA LYS A 174 8.30 -12.52 7.90
C LYS A 174 6.92 -12.03 8.28
N MET A 175 5.89 -12.61 7.68
CA MET A 175 4.50 -12.34 8.01
C MET A 175 4.15 -13.10 9.29
N GLN A 176 3.77 -12.37 10.34
CA GLN A 176 3.42 -12.95 11.64
C GLN A 176 1.98 -12.61 11.99
N TYR A 177 1.25 -13.59 12.47
CA TYR A 177 -0.06 -13.37 13.04
C TYR A 177 0.07 -13.08 14.54
N ASP A 178 -0.41 -11.91 14.96
CA ASP A 178 -0.49 -11.53 16.36
C ASP A 178 -1.88 -10.94 16.65
N TYR A 179 -2.76 -11.75 17.22
CA TYR A 179 -4.13 -11.38 17.55
C TYR A 179 -4.22 -10.20 18.55
N ARG A 180 -3.16 -9.96 19.34
CA ARG A 180 -3.11 -8.85 20.31
C ARG A 180 -3.03 -7.49 19.62
N ARG A 181 -2.52 -7.46 18.36
CA ARG A 181 -2.42 -6.27 17.52
C ARG A 181 -3.61 -6.15 16.58
N PHE A 182 -3.80 -7.16 15.74
CA PHE A 182 -4.94 -7.23 14.81
C PHE A 182 -5.47 -8.66 14.71
N PHE A 183 -6.77 -8.83 14.91
CA PHE A 183 -7.43 -10.13 14.77
C PHE A 183 -7.72 -10.44 13.29
N MET A 184 -6.69 -10.45 12.45
CA MET A 184 -6.77 -10.79 11.03
C MET A 184 -5.43 -11.34 10.55
N GLY A 185 -5.42 -12.17 9.50
CA GLY A 185 -4.21 -12.57 8.79
C GLY A 185 -3.60 -11.40 8.02
N THR A 186 -2.36 -11.56 7.55
CA THR A 186 -1.71 -10.58 6.68
C THR A 186 -2.53 -10.36 5.41
N ARG A 187 -2.72 -9.10 5.02
CA ARG A 187 -3.46 -8.67 3.84
C ARG A 187 -2.59 -7.93 2.86
N ILE A 188 -2.97 -7.93 1.60
CA ILE A 188 -2.45 -6.98 0.62
C ILE A 188 -3.26 -5.71 0.76
N ALA A 189 -2.62 -4.63 1.17
CA ALA A 189 -3.30 -3.34 1.36
C ALA A 189 -2.76 -2.27 0.41
N ILE A 190 -3.68 -1.46 -0.13
CA ILE A 190 -3.40 -0.26 -0.92
C ILE A 190 -3.74 0.93 -0.04
N TYR A 191 -2.87 1.92 0.02
CA TYR A 191 -3.03 3.07 0.92
C TYR A 191 -2.53 4.36 0.29
N ASN A 192 -3.07 5.46 0.80
CA ASN A 192 -2.59 6.83 0.54
C ASN A 192 -2.88 7.69 1.76
N TYR A 193 -1.86 8.28 2.36
CA TYR A 193 -2.01 9.21 3.49
C TYR A 193 -1.03 10.37 3.39
N ALA A 194 -1.35 11.45 4.10
CA ALA A 194 -0.51 12.64 4.17
C ALA A 194 0.22 12.72 5.51
N THR A 195 1.49 13.18 5.48
CA THR A 195 2.29 13.47 6.68
C THR A 195 2.46 14.97 6.93
N LYS A 196 2.16 15.83 5.93
CA LYS A 196 2.31 17.30 6.02
C LYS A 196 1.02 18.04 5.73
N ALA A 197 0.38 17.79 4.59
CA ALA A 197 -0.84 18.49 4.18
C ALA A 197 -1.75 17.56 3.37
N ALA A 198 -3.03 17.50 3.71
CA ALA A 198 -4.01 16.70 2.98
C ALA A 198 -4.36 17.29 1.60
N GLY A 199 -5.07 16.51 0.79
CA GLY A 199 -5.63 16.90 -0.50
C GLY A 199 -4.80 16.51 -1.71
N GLY A 200 -3.73 15.72 -1.57
CA GLY A 200 -3.13 14.97 -2.66
C GLY A 200 -3.90 13.68 -2.94
N TYR A 201 -3.63 13.04 -4.07
CA TYR A 201 -4.27 11.77 -4.38
C TYR A 201 -3.43 10.91 -5.32
N ILE A 202 -3.75 9.64 -5.32
CA ILE A 202 -3.32 8.65 -6.29
C ILE A 202 -4.51 8.06 -7.00
N ASP A 203 -4.29 7.56 -8.21
CA ASP A 203 -5.24 6.74 -8.94
C ASP A 203 -4.65 5.34 -9.16
N VAL A 204 -5.40 4.30 -8.86
CA VAL A 204 -5.03 2.90 -9.10
C VAL A 204 -5.85 2.36 -10.26
N ASP A 205 -5.17 1.99 -11.35
CA ASP A 205 -5.79 1.49 -12.59
C ASP A 205 -6.29 0.06 -12.43
N SER A 206 -5.43 -0.78 -11.87
CA SER A 206 -5.72 -2.21 -11.75
C SER A 206 -5.12 -2.79 -10.48
N PHE A 207 -5.75 -3.85 -10.03
CA PHE A 207 -5.21 -4.81 -9.09
C PHE A 207 -5.29 -6.19 -9.73
N GLU A 208 -4.13 -6.76 -10.03
CA GLU A 208 -4.00 -8.11 -10.57
C GLU A 208 -3.64 -9.05 -9.43
N TYR A 209 -4.49 -10.04 -9.20
CA TYR A 209 -4.26 -11.06 -8.17
C TYR A 209 -4.07 -12.42 -8.82
N SER A 210 -3.02 -13.11 -8.44
CA SER A 210 -2.75 -14.47 -8.89
C SER A 210 -2.42 -15.38 -7.72
N LYS A 211 -2.97 -16.59 -7.75
CA LYS A 211 -2.65 -17.67 -6.84
C LYS A 211 -1.71 -18.63 -7.54
N ARG A 212 -0.62 -18.96 -6.89
CA ARG A 212 0.34 -19.98 -7.37
C ARG A 212 0.10 -21.30 -6.64
N LYS A 213 0.18 -22.39 -7.39
CA LYS A 213 0.08 -23.76 -6.85
C LYS A 213 1.38 -24.22 -6.24
#